data_07d74d58556e03a6c9f9ad673b6ec2ce
#
_entry.id   07d74d58556e03a6c9f9ad673b6ec2ce
#
_cell.length_a   1.000
_cell.length_b   1.000
_cell.length_c   1.000
_cell.angle_alpha   90.00
_cell.angle_beta   90.00
_cell.angle_gamma   90.00
#
_symmetry.space_group_name_H-M   'P 1'
#
loop_
_entity.id
_entity.type
_entity.pdbx_description
1 polymer ?
#
loop_
_entity_poly.entity_id
_entity_poly.type
_entity_poly.pdbx_seq_one_letter_code
_entity_poly.pdbx_strand_id
1 'polypeptide(L)' 'MKIIKTFNNNICLVEDAKHQEMILMGKGIAFGLKKDD' A
#
# COMPACT_ATOMS: atom_id res chain seq x y z
N MET A 1 6.78 6.93 0.04
CA MET A 1 6.18 5.66 0.44
C MET A 1 5.86 4.86 -0.81
N LYS A 2 6.13 3.60 -0.80
CA LYS A 2 6.06 2.77 -1.99
C LYS A 2 5.07 1.61 -1.78
N ILE A 3 4.20 1.38 -2.74
CA ILE A 3 3.24 0.26 -2.67
C ILE A 3 3.98 -1.02 -3.04
N ILE A 4 4.02 -1.98 -2.12
CA ILE A 4 4.64 -3.27 -2.37
C ILE A 4 3.61 -4.24 -2.94
N LYS A 5 2.41 -4.24 -2.36
CA LYS A 5 1.35 -5.17 -2.76
C LYS A 5 0.00 -4.63 -2.33
N THR A 6 -1.01 -4.80 -3.17
CA THR A 6 -2.38 -4.50 -2.78
C THR A 6 -3.10 -5.81 -2.55
N PHE A 7 -3.79 -5.92 -1.40
CA PHE A 7 -4.57 -7.12 -1.08
C PHE A 7 -6.00 -7.01 -1.61
N ASN A 8 -6.53 -5.79 -1.54
CA ASN A 8 -7.83 -5.45 -2.12
C ASN A 8 -7.90 -3.94 -2.20
N ASN A 9 -9.07 -3.37 -2.54
CA ASN A 9 -9.19 -1.92 -2.71
C ASN A 9 -9.02 -1.13 -1.41
N ASN A 10 -9.02 -1.80 -0.28
CA ASN A 10 -9.00 -1.15 1.03
C ASN A 10 -7.75 -1.42 1.84
N ILE A 11 -6.90 -2.36 1.42
CA ILE A 11 -5.74 -2.80 2.20
C ILE A 11 -4.54 -2.94 1.29
N CYS A 12 -3.42 -2.34 1.69
CA CYS A 12 -2.18 -2.50 0.94
C CYS A 12 -0.98 -2.57 1.86
N LEU A 13 0.08 -3.18 1.37
CA LEU A 13 1.37 -3.24 2.03
C LEU A 13 2.26 -2.17 1.41
N VAL A 14 2.83 -1.33 2.23
CA VAL A 14 3.69 -0.23 1.76
C VAL A 14 5.04 -0.25 2.47
N GLU A 15 6.01 0.39 1.88
CA GLU A 15 7.35 0.55 2.44
C GLU A 15 7.67 2.03 2.51
N ASP A 16 8.18 2.49 3.67
CA ASP A 16 8.54 3.90 3.82
C ASP A 16 9.99 4.14 3.35
N ALA A 17 10.46 5.38 3.53
CA ALA A 17 11.81 5.77 3.08
C ALA A 17 12.91 5.03 3.83
N LYS A 18 12.61 4.44 4.98
CA LYS A 18 13.56 3.69 5.78
C LYS A 18 13.47 2.19 5.54
N HIS A 19 12.75 1.78 4.49
CA HIS A 19 12.54 0.38 4.14
C HIS A 19 11.76 -0.40 5.19
N GLN A 20 10.93 0.29 5.96
CA GLN A 20 10.05 -0.36 6.91
C GLN A 20 8.70 -0.62 6.25
N GLU A 21 8.22 -1.85 6.35
CA GLU A 21 6.96 -2.25 5.77
C GLU A 21 5.82 -2.03 6.75
N MET A 22 4.68 -1.61 6.24
CA MET A 22 3.50 -1.44 7.06
C MET A 22 2.24 -1.70 6.24
N ILE A 23 1.18 -2.09 6.94
CA ILE A 23 -0.12 -2.32 6.33
C ILE A 23 -0.96 -1.06 6.49
N LEU A 24 -1.49 -0.57 5.40
CA LEU A 24 -2.44 0.55 5.43
C LEU A 24 -3.83 0.01 5.16
N MET A 25 -4.79 0.45 5.94
CA MET A 25 -6.18 0.06 5.79
C MET A 25 -7.06 1.31 5.76
N GLY A 26 -7.99 1.34 4.83
CA GLY A 26 -8.91 2.46 4.74
C GLY A 26 -9.83 2.26 3.55
N LYS A 27 -11.02 2.82 3.62
CA LYS A 27 -12.02 2.66 2.55
C LYS A 27 -11.50 3.23 1.25
N GLY A 28 -11.33 2.36 0.25
CA GLY A 28 -10.88 2.78 -1.08
C GLY A 28 -9.45 3.26 -1.18
N ILE A 29 -8.66 3.09 -0.14
CA ILE A 29 -7.30 3.64 -0.07
C ILE A 29 -6.39 3.06 -1.15
N ALA A 30 -6.58 1.81 -1.52
CA ALA A 30 -5.74 1.14 -2.52
C ALA A 30 -6.39 1.09 -3.90
N PHE A 31 -7.53 1.72 -4.07
CA PHE A 31 -8.25 1.67 -5.35
C PHE A 31 -7.43 2.35 -6.43
N GLY A 32 -7.17 1.63 -7.51
CA GLY A 32 -6.41 2.18 -8.63
C GLY A 32 -4.90 2.23 -8.42
N LEU A 33 -4.42 1.88 -7.24
CA LEU A 33 -2.98 1.86 -6.99
C LEU A 33 -2.34 0.59 -7.53
N LYS A 34 -1.10 0.71 -7.94
CA LYS A 34 -0.32 -0.42 -8.46
C LYS A 34 0.94 -0.58 -7.64
N LYS A 35 1.53 -1.76 -7.73
CA LYS A 35 2.83 -2.00 -7.14
C LYS A 35 3.81 -0.92 -7.58
N ASP A 36 4.61 -0.45 -6.64
CA ASP A 36 5.62 0.60 -6.84
C ASP A 36 5.04 2.01 -6.99
N ASP A 37 3.76 2.20 -6.71
CA ASP A 37 3.18 3.56 -6.68
C ASP A 37 3.51 4.30 -5.38
#